data_803e300aa7a2a5f67ee9a993987dd590
#
_entry.id   803e300aa7a2a5f67ee9a993987dd590
#
_cell.length_a   1.000
_cell.length_b   1.000
_cell.length_c   1.000
_cell.angle_alpha   90.00
_cell.angle_beta   90.00
_cell.angle_gamma   90.00
#
_symmetry.space_group_name_H-M   'P 1'
#
loop_
_entity.id
_entity.type
_entity.pdbx_description
1 polymer ?
#
loop_
_entity_poly.entity_id
_entity_poly.type
_entity_poly.pdbx_seq_one_letter_code
_entity_poly.pdbx_strand_id
1 'polypeptide(L)'
;MAKKPEDSCILKVRVQPKASRNRVDGFEDDTLRLRVTAPPTEGKANAGVIALVAKTLGVSKSRLEIVRGHGSRDKVVAIDTLSEQEVHRRIAAVIED
;
A
#
# COMPACT_ATOMS: atom_id res chain seq x y z
N MET A 1 -24.24 -7.39 4.13
CA MET A 1 -23.83 -7.48 5.53
C MET A 1 -22.67 -6.52 5.79
N ALA A 2 -22.74 -5.75 6.84
CA ALA A 2 -21.68 -4.79 7.14
C ALA A 2 -20.39 -5.53 7.54
N LYS A 3 -19.25 -5.02 7.09
CA LYS A 3 -17.96 -5.56 7.49
C LYS A 3 -17.66 -5.14 8.92
N LYS A 4 -16.99 -6.01 9.65
CA LYS A 4 -16.50 -5.66 10.96
C LYS A 4 -15.28 -4.75 10.82
N PRO A 5 -15.09 -3.78 11.72
CA PRO A 5 -13.91 -2.91 11.63
C PRO A 5 -12.59 -3.65 11.60
N GLU A 6 -12.47 -4.79 12.28
CA GLU A 6 -11.25 -5.58 12.30
C GLU A 6 -10.97 -6.32 10.99
N ASP A 7 -11.95 -6.35 10.06
CA ASP A 7 -11.78 -7.01 8.76
C ASP A 7 -11.39 -6.04 7.66
N SER A 8 -11.04 -4.82 8.01
CA SER A 8 -10.59 -3.83 7.06
C SER A 8 -9.74 -2.80 7.77
N CYS A 9 -8.90 -2.10 7.02
CA CYS A 9 -8.09 -1.04 7.61
C CYS A 9 -7.66 -0.04 6.56
N ILE A 10 -7.04 1.03 7.03
CA ILE A 10 -6.49 2.08 6.18
C ILE A 10 -4.99 2.10 6.39
N LEU A 11 -4.25 2.12 5.29
CA LEU A 11 -2.79 2.16 5.32
C LEU A 11 -2.32 3.46 4.70
N LYS A 12 -1.54 4.24 5.45
CA LYS A 12 -0.90 5.44 4.92
C LYS A 12 0.38 5.04 4.23
N VAL A 13 0.59 5.51 3.02
CA VAL A 13 1.81 5.21 2.27
C VAL A 13 2.41 6.49 1.73
N ARG A 14 3.73 6.52 1.67
CA ARG A 14 4.47 7.59 1.00
C ARG A 14 5.24 6.97 -0.15
N VAL A 15 5.03 7.48 -1.35
CA VAL A 15 5.49 6.84 -2.59
C VAL A 15 6.60 7.65 -3.22
N GLN A 16 7.69 7.01 -3.58
CA GLN A 16 8.72 7.59 -4.43
C GLN A 16 8.56 7.00 -5.83
N PRO A 17 8.05 7.78 -6.79
CA PRO A 17 7.92 7.31 -8.16
C PRO A 17 9.26 7.37 -8.89
N LYS A 18 9.32 6.80 -10.09
CA LYS A 18 10.53 6.79 -10.94
C LYS A 18 11.73 6.16 -10.23
N ALA A 19 11.48 5.24 -9.33
CA ALA A 19 12.56 4.51 -8.67
C ALA A 19 13.14 3.46 -9.62
N SER A 20 14.33 2.97 -9.29
CA SER A 20 14.97 1.93 -10.10
C SER A 20 14.30 0.57 -9.97
N ARG A 21 13.55 0.36 -8.90
CA ARG A 21 12.80 -0.89 -8.68
C ARG A 21 11.60 -0.63 -7.78
N ASN A 22 10.65 -1.54 -7.84
CA ASN A 22 9.53 -1.53 -6.91
C ASN A 22 9.99 -2.14 -5.60
N ARG A 23 9.78 -1.44 -4.49
CA ARG A 23 10.29 -1.88 -3.20
C ARG A 23 9.49 -1.31 -2.05
N VAL A 24 9.31 -2.11 -1.00
CA VAL A 24 8.77 -1.67 0.27
C VAL A 24 9.96 -1.35 1.18
N ASP A 25 10.12 -0.08 1.55
CA ASP A 25 11.27 0.34 2.37
C ASP A 25 11.05 0.12 3.86
N GLY A 26 9.81 0.22 4.32
CA GLY A 26 9.50 0.04 5.73
C GLY A 26 8.61 1.16 6.25
N PHE A 27 8.26 1.05 7.54
CA PHE A 27 7.45 2.06 8.20
C PHE A 27 8.31 3.17 8.76
N GLU A 28 7.83 4.41 8.61
CA GLU A 28 8.35 5.58 9.28
C GLU A 28 7.16 6.21 9.97
N ASP A 29 7.14 6.16 11.29
CA ASP A 29 5.96 6.47 12.08
C ASP A 29 4.83 5.53 11.65
N ASP A 30 3.68 6.04 11.26
CA ASP A 30 2.56 5.22 10.81
C ASP A 30 2.49 5.09 9.31
N THR A 31 3.50 5.56 8.58
CA THR A 31 3.48 5.63 7.12
C THR A 31 4.42 4.61 6.52
N LEU A 32 3.91 3.80 5.62
CA LEU A 32 4.72 2.82 4.89
C LEU A 32 5.39 3.52 3.70
N ARG A 33 6.71 3.43 3.61
CA ARG A 33 7.45 4.03 2.51
C ARG A 33 7.63 3.01 1.41
N LEU A 34 7.25 3.42 0.20
CA LEU A 34 7.28 2.57 -0.99
C LEU A 34 8.07 3.24 -2.10
N ARG A 35 8.70 2.44 -2.93
CA ARG A 35 9.32 2.88 -4.18
C ARG A 35 8.63 2.17 -5.33
N VAL A 36 8.29 2.92 -6.38
CA VAL A 36 7.70 2.34 -7.59
C VAL A 36 8.43 2.86 -8.82
N THR A 37 8.57 2.01 -9.82
CA THR A 37 9.24 2.38 -11.07
C THR A 37 8.35 3.28 -11.93
N ALA A 38 7.03 3.22 -11.74
CA ALA A 38 6.08 3.97 -12.55
C ALA A 38 6.24 5.47 -12.36
N PRO A 39 5.99 6.27 -13.42
CA PRO A 39 5.98 7.72 -13.28
C PRO A 39 4.75 8.20 -12.53
N PRO A 40 4.77 9.44 -11.98
CA PRO A 40 3.64 9.93 -11.18
C PRO A 40 2.49 10.49 -12.01
N THR A 41 2.46 10.20 -13.32
CA THR A 41 1.47 10.77 -14.24
C THR A 41 0.41 9.74 -14.59
N GLU A 42 -0.79 10.22 -14.90
CA GLU A 42 -1.90 9.43 -15.45
C GLU A 42 -2.28 8.24 -14.59
N GLY A 43 -2.11 8.35 -13.28
CA GLY A 43 -2.48 7.28 -12.37
C GLY A 43 -1.55 6.07 -12.40
N LYS A 44 -0.43 6.14 -13.13
CA LYS A 44 0.48 5.01 -13.23
C LYS A 44 1.12 4.67 -11.89
N ALA A 45 1.49 5.69 -11.11
CA ALA A 45 2.04 5.45 -9.78
C ALA A 45 0.99 4.81 -8.87
N ASN A 46 -0.28 5.19 -9.02
CA ASN A 46 -1.35 4.60 -8.23
C ASN A 46 -1.48 3.10 -8.52
N ALA A 47 -1.45 2.72 -9.79
CA ALA A 47 -1.50 1.32 -10.18
C ALA A 47 -0.27 0.57 -9.64
N GLY A 48 0.90 1.20 -9.66
CA GLY A 48 2.12 0.62 -9.13
C GLY A 48 2.03 0.38 -7.62
N VAL A 49 1.47 1.34 -6.89
CA VAL A 49 1.27 1.21 -5.45
C VAL A 49 0.33 0.05 -5.14
N ILE A 50 -0.80 -0.02 -5.82
CA ILE A 50 -1.77 -1.10 -5.61
C ILE A 50 -1.12 -2.46 -5.90
N ALA A 51 -0.39 -2.58 -7.00
CA ALA A 51 0.26 -3.83 -7.36
C ALA A 51 1.29 -4.25 -6.30
N LEU A 52 2.12 -3.30 -5.85
CA LEU A 52 3.15 -3.59 -4.86
C LEU A 52 2.57 -3.99 -3.51
N VAL A 53 1.56 -3.23 -3.05
CA VAL A 53 0.93 -3.52 -1.76
C VAL A 53 0.19 -4.86 -1.81
N ALA A 54 -0.54 -5.12 -2.91
CA ALA A 54 -1.24 -6.40 -3.07
C ALA A 54 -0.28 -7.58 -3.02
N LYS A 55 0.85 -7.47 -3.71
CA LYS A 55 1.87 -8.52 -3.71
C LYS A 55 2.46 -8.72 -2.32
N THR A 56 2.76 -7.62 -1.63
CA THR A 56 3.34 -7.66 -0.29
C THR A 56 2.39 -8.32 0.70
N LEU A 57 1.10 -8.02 0.60
CA LEU A 57 0.11 -8.57 1.51
C LEU A 57 -0.38 -9.96 1.08
N GLY A 58 -0.12 -10.36 -0.16
CA GLY A 58 -0.60 -11.64 -0.65
C GLY A 58 -2.11 -11.66 -0.91
N VAL A 59 -2.66 -10.52 -1.35
CA VAL A 59 -4.09 -10.40 -1.65
C VAL A 59 -4.27 -9.91 -3.08
N SER A 60 -5.48 -10.04 -3.63
CA SER A 60 -5.76 -9.55 -4.96
C SER A 60 -5.87 -8.03 -4.95
N LYS A 61 -5.55 -7.42 -6.08
CA LYS A 61 -5.62 -5.95 -6.23
C LYS A 61 -7.02 -5.42 -5.97
N SER A 62 -8.05 -6.20 -6.23
CA SER A 62 -9.44 -5.78 -6.03
C SER A 62 -9.78 -5.54 -4.55
N ARG A 63 -8.94 -6.00 -3.63
CA ARG A 63 -9.11 -5.78 -2.20
C ARG A 63 -8.55 -4.44 -1.73
N LEU A 64 -7.93 -3.69 -2.63
CA LEU A 64 -7.22 -2.45 -2.30
C LEU A 64 -7.81 -1.30 -3.10
N GLU A 65 -7.85 -0.13 -2.48
CA GLU A 65 -8.33 1.07 -3.15
C GLU A 65 -7.59 2.28 -2.60
N ILE A 66 -7.12 3.16 -3.47
CA ILE A 66 -6.56 4.44 -3.03
C ILE A 66 -7.74 5.37 -2.79
N VAL A 67 -7.92 5.79 -1.54
CA VAL A 67 -9.05 6.63 -1.14
C VAL A 67 -8.68 8.08 -0.95
N ARG A 68 -7.39 8.40 -0.90
CA ARG A 68 -6.87 9.76 -0.76
C ARG A 68 -5.52 9.89 -1.41
N GLY A 69 -5.21 11.10 -1.89
CA GLY A 69 -3.88 11.42 -2.38
C GLY A 69 -3.58 10.87 -3.76
N HIS A 70 -4.60 10.76 -4.62
CA HIS A 70 -4.40 10.21 -5.96
C HIS A 70 -3.31 10.94 -6.75
N GLY A 71 -3.19 12.27 -6.58
CA GLY A 71 -2.17 13.05 -7.24
C GLY A 71 -1.00 13.44 -6.35
N SER A 72 -0.86 12.80 -5.20
CA SER A 72 0.14 13.14 -4.19
C SER A 72 1.08 11.96 -3.95
N ARG A 73 2.26 12.25 -3.40
CA ARG A 73 3.15 11.18 -2.94
C ARG A 73 2.65 10.54 -1.65
N ASP A 74 1.86 11.28 -0.87
CA ASP A 74 1.25 10.75 0.35
C ASP A 74 -0.15 10.27 -0.01
N LYS A 75 -0.36 8.96 0.12
CA LYS A 75 -1.61 8.33 -0.28
C LYS A 75 -2.20 7.53 0.88
N VAL A 76 -3.49 7.31 0.82
CA VAL A 76 -4.18 6.45 1.78
C VAL A 76 -4.81 5.31 1.01
N VAL A 77 -4.48 4.09 1.41
CA VAL A 77 -4.98 2.86 0.77
C VAL A 77 -5.95 2.19 1.73
N ALA A 78 -7.16 1.94 1.27
CA ALA A 78 -8.13 1.14 2.01
C ALA A 78 -7.89 -0.33 1.66
N ILE A 79 -7.81 -1.17 2.67
CA ILE A 79 -7.53 -2.59 2.52
C ILE A 79 -8.72 -3.38 3.04
N ASP A 80 -9.31 -4.18 2.17
CA ASP A 80 -10.46 -5.00 2.48
C ASP A 80 -10.01 -6.35 3.03
N THR A 81 -10.75 -6.89 3.99
CA THR A 81 -10.60 -8.24 4.54
C THR A 81 -9.34 -8.51 5.37
N LEU A 82 -8.57 -7.48 5.70
CA LEU A 82 -7.44 -7.63 6.61
C LEU A 82 -7.53 -6.58 7.70
N SER A 83 -7.23 -6.97 8.95
CA SER A 83 -7.11 -6.03 10.04
C SER A 83 -5.78 -5.28 9.94
N GLU A 84 -5.69 -4.13 10.63
CA GLU A 84 -4.46 -3.38 10.70
C GLU A 84 -3.31 -4.24 11.23
N GLN A 85 -3.56 -5.02 12.26
CA GLN A 85 -2.56 -5.88 12.85
C GLN A 85 -2.03 -6.90 11.84
N GLU A 86 -2.91 -7.52 11.08
CA GLU A 86 -2.51 -8.49 10.07
C GLU A 86 -1.73 -7.85 8.94
N VAL A 87 -2.13 -6.65 8.51
CA VAL A 87 -1.42 -5.90 7.48
C VAL A 87 0.01 -5.61 7.94
N HIS A 88 0.18 -5.11 9.15
CA HIS A 88 1.51 -4.80 9.70
C HIS A 88 2.37 -6.06 9.80
N ARG A 89 1.77 -7.17 10.23
CA ARG A 89 2.49 -8.44 10.36
C ARG A 89 3.04 -8.92 9.01
N ARG A 90 2.21 -8.85 7.97
CA ARG A 90 2.61 -9.30 6.64
C ARG A 90 3.67 -8.41 6.02
N ILE A 91 3.57 -7.11 6.24
CA ILE A 91 4.57 -6.16 5.74
C ILE A 91 5.90 -6.37 6.45
N ALA A 92 5.88 -6.55 7.77
CA ALA A 92 7.10 -6.78 8.54
C ALA A 92 7.83 -8.04 8.07
N ALA A 93 7.10 -9.08 7.71
CA ALA A 93 7.71 -10.32 7.22
C ALA A 93 8.47 -10.10 5.92
N VAL A 94 7.99 -9.22 5.05
CA VAL A 94 8.65 -8.90 3.78
C VAL A 94 9.90 -8.04 4.02
N ILE A 95 9.80 -7.08 4.93
CA ILE A 95 10.89 -6.13 5.20
C ILE A 95 12.09 -6.81 5.86
N GLU A 96 11.84 -7.81 6.68
CA GLU A 96 12.90 -8.48 7.45
C GLU A 96 13.77 -9.42 6.64
N ASP A 97 13.44 -9.65 5.41
CA ASP A 97 14.26 -10.54 4.55
C ASP A 97 15.62 -9.94 4.20
#